data_a8753594b4f753f3d4c1f4985faf7969
#
_entry.id   a8753594b4f753f3d4c1f4985faf7969
#
_cell.length_a   1.000
_cell.length_b   1.000
_cell.length_c   1.000
_cell.angle_alpha   90.00
_cell.angle_beta   90.00
_cell.angle_gamma   90.00
#
_symmetry.space_group_name_H-M   'P 1'
#
loop_
_entity.id
_entity.type
_entity.pdbx_description
1 polymer ?
#
loop_
_entity_poly.entity_id
_entity_poly.type
_entity_poly.pdbx_seq_one_letter_code
_entity_poly.pdbx_strand_id
1 'polypeptide(L)'
;ELISLSLPGVVYNGVVTLKKYGLNECHLQAFLEEKYSQKIVINNDVNTIVMGYFASQDDYESISFLYQARIGGTGGVGHIHRGHLIKGRHNIAGEIQYLPISFSDNYQEIKKTPEGALEWTTKYCLGITSMVAPDAIIIYNKLIAHSEDVKKEMEKYMPKSYIPDLIKIESLKEYMLIGCILLGLKEM
;
A
#
# COMPACT_ATOMS: atom_id res chain seq x y z
N GLU A 1 24.27 -15.74 -1.54
CA GLU A 1 22.85 -15.86 -1.12
C GLU A 1 22.34 -14.50 -0.66
N LEU A 2 21.03 -14.25 -0.85
CA LEU A 2 20.36 -12.99 -0.49
C LEU A 2 19.07 -13.30 0.29
N ILE A 3 18.82 -12.53 1.34
CA ILE A 3 17.56 -12.57 2.10
C ILE A 3 16.77 -11.31 1.81
N SER A 4 15.58 -11.45 1.24
CA SER A 4 14.65 -10.34 1.00
C SER A 4 13.55 -10.33 2.05
N LEU A 5 13.39 -9.19 2.72
CA LEU A 5 12.42 -9.00 3.80
C LEU A 5 11.41 -7.91 3.42
N SER A 6 10.17 -8.14 3.80
CA SER A 6 9.07 -7.19 3.67
C SER A 6 8.56 -6.82 5.06
N LEU A 7 8.63 -5.54 5.41
CA LEU A 7 8.29 -5.05 6.74
C LEU A 7 7.33 -3.85 6.66
N PRO A 8 6.40 -3.72 7.61
CA PRO A 8 5.61 -2.50 7.73
C PRO A 8 6.48 -1.31 8.14
N GLY A 9 5.99 -0.09 7.88
CA GLY A 9 6.67 1.16 8.22
C GLY A 9 7.56 1.71 7.11
N VAL A 10 8.21 2.83 7.39
CA VAL A 10 9.11 3.47 6.43
C VAL A 10 10.46 2.78 6.42
N VAL A 11 10.90 2.34 5.25
CA VAL A 11 12.22 1.73 5.03
C VAL A 11 13.00 2.61 4.06
N TYR A 12 14.12 3.16 4.51
CA TYR A 12 14.98 4.02 3.69
C TYR A 12 16.46 3.71 3.95
N ASN A 13 17.22 3.36 2.92
CA ASN A 13 18.63 2.99 3.00
C ASN A 13 18.94 1.94 4.10
N GLY A 14 18.11 0.90 4.20
CA GLY A 14 18.27 -0.15 5.21
C GLY A 14 17.88 0.23 6.64
N VAL A 15 17.48 1.49 6.84
CA VAL A 15 16.96 2.01 8.12
C VAL A 15 15.45 1.85 8.16
N VAL A 16 14.94 1.27 9.25
CA VAL A 16 13.50 1.01 9.44
C VAL A 16 12.95 1.93 10.53
N THR A 17 11.86 2.63 10.21
CA THR A 17 11.09 3.42 11.17
C THR A 17 9.69 2.84 11.31
N LEU A 18 9.41 2.26 12.48
CA LEU A 18 8.11 1.68 12.83
C LEU A 18 7.81 2.00 14.29
N LYS A 19 7.38 3.23 14.54
CA LYS A 19 7.18 3.80 15.90
C LYS A 19 6.31 2.94 16.79
N LYS A 20 5.30 2.29 16.23
CA LYS A 20 4.37 1.43 16.97
C LYS A 20 5.06 0.26 17.69
N TYR A 21 6.19 -0.20 17.17
CA TYR A 21 6.96 -1.32 17.74
C TYR A 21 8.29 -0.86 18.33
N GLY A 22 8.43 0.46 18.59
CA GLY A 22 9.64 1.02 19.18
C GLY A 22 10.85 1.09 18.25
N LEU A 23 10.68 0.77 16.96
CA LEU A 23 11.73 0.91 15.96
C LEU A 23 11.74 2.36 15.46
N ASN A 24 12.68 3.13 15.94
CA ASN A 24 12.88 4.50 15.50
C ASN A 24 14.27 4.61 14.90
N GLU A 25 14.34 4.82 13.57
CA GLU A 25 15.60 4.87 12.83
C GLU A 25 16.53 3.67 13.11
N CYS A 26 15.97 2.47 13.09
CA CYS A 26 16.73 1.23 13.34
C CYS A 26 17.53 0.84 12.12
N HIS A 27 18.85 0.72 12.23
CA HIS A 27 19.75 0.22 11.17
C HIS A 27 19.63 -1.30 11.01
N LEU A 28 18.42 -1.78 10.74
CA LEU A 28 18.08 -3.20 10.77
C LEU A 28 18.83 -4.00 9.72
N GLN A 29 19.01 -3.45 8.51
CA GLN A 29 19.74 -4.15 7.45
C GLN A 29 21.17 -4.45 7.87
N ALA A 30 21.93 -3.45 8.32
CA ALA A 30 23.32 -3.63 8.76
C ALA A 30 23.43 -4.63 9.91
N PHE A 31 22.51 -4.55 10.89
CA PHE A 31 22.47 -5.50 12.00
C PHE A 31 22.26 -6.95 11.54
N LEU A 32 21.35 -7.17 10.58
CA LEU A 32 21.06 -8.51 10.08
C LEU A 32 22.20 -9.04 9.20
N GLU A 33 22.82 -8.17 8.38
CA GLU A 33 23.98 -8.54 7.54
C GLU A 33 25.18 -8.95 8.40
N GLU A 34 25.47 -8.22 9.46
CA GLU A 34 26.50 -8.58 10.44
C GLU A 34 26.20 -9.93 11.11
N LYS A 35 24.96 -10.12 11.54
CA LYS A 35 24.56 -11.32 12.27
C LYS A 35 24.55 -12.59 11.41
N TYR A 36 24.10 -12.50 10.17
CA TYR A 36 23.87 -13.68 9.33
C TYR A 36 24.91 -13.86 8.20
N SER A 37 25.81 -12.88 8.02
CA SER A 37 26.81 -12.88 6.94
C SER A 37 26.21 -13.10 5.55
N GLN A 38 24.99 -12.61 5.35
CA GLN A 38 24.22 -12.68 4.10
C GLN A 38 23.83 -11.28 3.67
N LYS A 39 23.73 -11.05 2.36
CA LYS A 39 23.15 -9.82 1.83
C LYS A 39 21.68 -9.74 2.22
N ILE A 40 21.27 -8.65 2.85
CA ILE A 40 19.90 -8.41 3.27
C ILE A 40 19.29 -7.29 2.44
N VAL A 41 18.08 -7.47 1.96
CA VAL A 41 17.27 -6.42 1.32
C VAL A 41 15.98 -6.26 2.11
N ILE A 42 15.70 -5.03 2.55
CA ILE A 42 14.48 -4.72 3.30
C ILE A 42 13.63 -3.75 2.49
N ASN A 43 12.36 -4.08 2.31
CA ASN A 43 11.38 -3.23 1.64
C ASN A 43 10.14 -3.02 2.51
N ASN A 44 9.43 -1.92 2.23
CA ASN A 44 8.11 -1.69 2.82
C ASN A 44 7.10 -2.74 2.30
N ASP A 45 6.19 -3.21 3.16
CA ASP A 45 5.23 -4.26 2.84
C ASP A 45 4.25 -3.88 1.73
N VAL A 46 3.73 -2.65 1.76
CA VAL A 46 2.80 -2.16 0.73
C VAL A 46 3.47 -2.05 -0.64
N ASN A 47 4.72 -1.55 -0.66
CA ASN A 47 5.53 -1.47 -1.87
C ASN A 47 5.88 -2.87 -2.42
N THR A 48 6.13 -3.82 -1.54
CA THR A 48 6.40 -5.21 -1.92
C THR A 48 5.16 -5.84 -2.57
N ILE A 49 3.99 -5.67 -1.96
CA ILE A 49 2.74 -6.25 -2.48
C ILE A 49 2.37 -5.63 -3.82
N VAL A 50 2.44 -4.31 -3.98
CA VAL A 50 2.08 -3.67 -5.25
C VAL A 50 3.02 -4.10 -6.38
N MET A 51 4.31 -4.30 -6.10
CA MET A 51 5.26 -4.84 -7.08
C MET A 51 4.91 -6.27 -7.50
N GLY A 52 4.54 -7.12 -6.55
CA GLY A 52 4.13 -8.49 -6.85
C GLY A 52 2.82 -8.56 -7.63
N TYR A 53 1.84 -7.73 -7.27
CA TYR A 53 0.59 -7.64 -8.02
C TYR A 53 0.85 -7.15 -9.45
N PHE A 54 1.61 -6.07 -9.62
CA PHE A 54 1.94 -5.52 -10.93
C PHE A 54 2.62 -6.54 -11.84
N ALA A 55 3.54 -7.34 -11.30
CA ALA A 55 4.24 -8.37 -12.05
C ALA A 55 3.37 -9.60 -12.39
N SER A 56 2.21 -9.74 -11.79
CA SER A 56 1.29 -10.87 -12.03
C SER A 56 0.15 -10.53 -13.01
N GLN A 57 0.17 -9.35 -13.62
CA GLN A 57 -0.84 -8.90 -14.58
C GLN A 57 -0.20 -8.05 -15.70
N ASP A 58 -0.85 -8.00 -16.85
CA ASP A 58 -0.41 -7.24 -18.03
C ASP A 58 -1.45 -6.18 -18.49
N ASP A 59 -2.55 -6.01 -17.75
CA ASP A 59 -3.69 -5.19 -18.16
C ASP A 59 -3.48 -3.69 -17.93
N TYR A 60 -2.59 -3.31 -16.99
CA TYR A 60 -2.44 -1.93 -16.52
C TYR A 60 -0.98 -1.47 -16.51
N GLU A 61 -0.72 -0.24 -16.95
CA GLU A 61 0.60 0.40 -16.87
C GLU A 61 0.84 1.13 -15.56
N SER A 62 -0.25 1.63 -14.95
CA SER A 62 -0.20 2.43 -13.72
C SER A 62 -1.24 1.92 -12.72
N ILE A 63 -0.79 1.48 -11.56
CA ILE A 63 -1.67 0.97 -10.51
C ILE A 63 -1.37 1.60 -9.16
N SER A 64 -2.40 1.70 -8.33
CA SER A 64 -2.25 2.01 -6.90
C SER A 64 -2.79 0.86 -6.06
N PHE A 65 -2.12 0.52 -4.99
CA PHE A 65 -2.57 -0.50 -4.04
C PHE A 65 -2.92 0.17 -2.71
N LEU A 66 -4.21 0.24 -2.41
CA LEU A 66 -4.73 0.77 -1.15
C LEU A 66 -4.88 -0.36 -0.13
N TYR A 67 -4.10 -0.27 0.93
CA TYR A 67 -3.93 -1.32 1.91
C TYR A 67 -4.39 -0.88 3.30
N GLN A 68 -5.36 -1.60 3.88
CA GLN A 68 -5.74 -1.49 5.27
C GLN A 68 -5.75 -2.88 5.92
N ALA A 69 -4.61 -3.30 6.43
CA ALA A 69 -4.46 -4.61 7.08
C ALA A 69 -5.25 -4.74 8.38
N ARG A 70 -5.33 -3.66 9.13
CA ARG A 70 -5.98 -3.61 10.43
C ARG A 70 -7.27 -2.81 10.34
N ILE A 71 -8.38 -3.45 10.68
CA ILE A 71 -9.71 -2.81 10.74
C ILE A 71 -9.65 -1.55 11.60
N GLY A 72 -10.10 -0.43 11.04
CA GLY A 72 -10.05 0.90 11.68
C GLY A 72 -8.63 1.46 11.89
N GLY A 73 -7.62 0.86 11.29
CA GLY A 73 -6.25 1.35 11.28
C GLY A 73 -6.00 2.40 10.20
N THR A 74 -4.77 2.93 10.16
CA THR A 74 -4.36 3.92 9.16
C THR A 74 -4.28 3.28 7.77
N GLY A 75 -3.42 2.41 7.49
CA GLY A 75 -3.20 1.85 6.15
C GLY A 75 -2.09 2.57 5.39
N GLY A 76 -1.89 2.20 4.15
CA GLY A 76 -0.88 2.75 3.26
C GLY A 76 -1.24 2.58 1.78
N VAL A 77 -0.51 3.26 0.91
CA VAL A 77 -0.64 3.13 -0.55
C VAL A 77 0.72 2.81 -1.16
N GLY A 78 0.76 1.79 -2.02
CA GLY A 78 1.87 1.58 -2.96
C GLY A 78 1.44 2.07 -4.33
N HIS A 79 2.34 2.68 -5.08
CA HIS A 79 2.00 3.19 -6.40
C HIS A 79 3.07 2.82 -7.43
N ILE A 80 2.62 2.27 -8.56
CA ILE A 80 3.46 2.01 -9.74
C ILE A 80 2.93 2.86 -10.89
N HIS A 81 3.82 3.56 -11.55
CA HIS A 81 3.54 4.31 -12.76
C HIS A 81 4.49 3.87 -13.87
N ARG A 82 3.92 3.38 -14.97
CA ARG A 82 4.68 2.85 -16.14
C ARG A 82 5.79 1.89 -15.72
N GLY A 83 5.45 0.92 -14.88
CA GLY A 83 6.38 -0.09 -14.38
C GLY A 83 7.36 0.36 -13.29
N HIS A 84 7.32 1.63 -12.86
CA HIS A 84 8.23 2.16 -11.85
C HIS A 84 7.52 2.39 -10.52
N LEU A 85 8.05 1.78 -9.47
CA LEU A 85 7.59 1.99 -8.10
C LEU A 85 7.90 3.42 -7.64
N ILE A 86 6.88 4.15 -7.22
CA ILE A 86 6.99 5.52 -6.71
C ILE A 86 7.28 5.48 -5.21
N LYS A 87 8.52 5.69 -4.84
CA LYS A 87 8.96 5.75 -3.44
C LYS A 87 8.96 7.16 -2.85
N GLY A 88 9.11 8.17 -3.70
CA GLY A 88 9.23 9.56 -3.27
C GLY A 88 10.50 9.85 -2.47
N ARG A 89 10.57 11.06 -1.90
CA ARG A 89 11.68 11.46 -1.04
C ARG A 89 11.68 10.63 0.24
N HIS A 90 12.81 10.04 0.61
CA HIS A 90 12.98 9.18 1.79
C HIS A 90 11.98 8.03 1.87
N ASN A 91 11.47 7.56 0.73
CA ASN A 91 10.48 6.48 0.62
C ASN A 91 9.17 6.75 1.37
N ILE A 92 8.75 8.02 1.47
CA ILE A 92 7.53 8.42 2.22
C ILE A 92 6.26 8.41 1.35
N ALA A 93 6.39 8.21 0.03
CA ALA A 93 5.21 8.15 -0.83
C ALA A 93 4.27 7.02 -0.36
N GLY A 94 2.98 7.33 -0.29
CA GLY A 94 1.96 6.38 0.15
C GLY A 94 1.68 6.32 1.66
N GLU A 95 2.37 7.11 2.46
CA GLU A 95 2.07 7.28 3.90
C GLU A 95 0.81 8.16 4.09
N ILE A 96 -0.34 7.59 3.78
CA ILE A 96 -1.65 8.28 3.73
C ILE A 96 -2.13 8.83 5.07
N GLN A 97 -1.52 8.43 6.18
CA GLN A 97 -1.81 8.98 7.50
C GLN A 97 -1.52 10.49 7.60
N TYR A 98 -0.73 11.03 6.68
CA TYR A 98 -0.41 12.47 6.61
C TYR A 98 -1.33 13.27 5.68
N LEU A 99 -2.25 12.62 4.98
CA LEU A 99 -3.24 13.30 4.16
C LEU A 99 -4.31 13.97 5.06
N PRO A 100 -4.64 15.24 4.82
CA PRO A 100 -5.64 15.97 5.60
C PRO A 100 -7.07 15.59 5.16
N ILE A 101 -7.42 14.32 5.30
CA ILE A 101 -8.75 13.82 4.95
C ILE A 101 -9.68 13.98 6.14
N SER A 102 -10.81 14.66 5.90
CA SER A 102 -11.89 14.76 6.87
C SER A 102 -12.87 13.60 6.72
N PHE A 103 -13.23 12.99 7.84
CA PHE A 103 -14.23 11.94 7.92
C PHE A 103 -15.53 12.49 8.51
N SER A 104 -16.61 11.69 8.46
CA SER A 104 -17.88 12.03 9.09
C SER A 104 -17.71 12.21 10.62
N ASP A 105 -18.60 12.98 11.25
CA ASP A 105 -18.52 13.28 12.69
C ASP A 105 -18.53 12.02 13.57
N ASN A 106 -19.29 11.01 13.15
CA ASN A 106 -19.39 9.73 13.83
C ASN A 106 -18.34 8.69 13.41
N TYR A 107 -17.37 9.07 12.56
CA TYR A 107 -16.38 8.10 12.01
C TYR A 107 -15.65 7.32 13.10
N GLN A 108 -15.30 7.94 14.21
CA GLN A 108 -14.59 7.25 15.30
C GLN A 108 -15.39 6.09 15.90
N GLU A 109 -16.71 6.16 15.84
CA GLU A 109 -17.64 5.11 16.30
C GLU A 109 -17.75 4.00 15.26
N ILE A 110 -17.85 4.35 13.97
CA ILE A 110 -18.12 3.41 12.88
C ILE A 110 -16.85 2.88 12.18
N LYS A 111 -15.65 3.40 12.43
CA LYS A 111 -14.41 3.05 11.70
C LYS A 111 -14.05 1.56 11.69
N LYS A 112 -14.72 0.75 12.51
CA LYS A 112 -14.53 -0.70 12.54
C LYS A 112 -15.74 -1.47 11.99
N THR A 113 -16.66 -0.78 11.33
CA THR A 113 -17.84 -1.36 10.67
C THR A 113 -17.67 -1.31 9.15
N PRO A 114 -18.49 -2.03 8.38
CA PRO A 114 -18.51 -1.92 6.92
C PRO A 114 -18.72 -0.50 6.41
N GLU A 115 -19.60 0.28 7.06
CA GLU A 115 -19.88 1.67 6.69
C GLU A 115 -18.65 2.56 6.85
N GLY A 116 -17.96 2.46 7.98
CA GLY A 116 -16.72 3.20 8.21
C GLY A 116 -15.57 2.76 7.29
N ALA A 117 -15.51 1.47 6.96
CA ALA A 117 -14.56 0.96 5.97
C ALA A 117 -14.87 1.49 4.57
N LEU A 118 -16.15 1.58 4.20
CA LEU A 118 -16.58 2.14 2.93
C LEU A 118 -16.22 3.63 2.83
N GLU A 119 -16.53 4.42 3.86
CA GLU A 119 -16.13 5.83 3.92
C GLU A 119 -14.62 6.00 3.79
N TRP A 120 -13.84 5.25 4.57
CA TRP A 120 -12.38 5.27 4.54
C TRP A 120 -11.85 4.95 3.14
N THR A 121 -12.27 3.82 2.58
CA THR A 121 -11.79 3.35 1.28
C THR A 121 -12.15 4.32 0.17
N THR A 122 -13.39 4.83 0.16
CA THR A 122 -13.85 5.80 -0.85
C THR A 122 -13.03 7.08 -0.80
N LYS A 123 -12.83 7.67 0.37
CA LYS A 123 -12.08 8.94 0.51
C LYS A 123 -10.64 8.82 0.06
N TYR A 124 -9.98 7.70 0.39
CA TYR A 124 -8.62 7.46 -0.10
C TYR A 124 -8.58 7.15 -1.59
N CYS A 125 -9.53 6.39 -2.13
CA CYS A 125 -9.63 6.18 -3.59
C CYS A 125 -9.84 7.49 -4.34
N LEU A 126 -10.70 8.39 -3.86
CA LEU A 126 -10.87 9.74 -4.42
C LEU A 126 -9.56 10.54 -4.40
N GLY A 127 -8.85 10.52 -3.27
CA GLY A 127 -7.54 11.18 -3.14
C GLY A 127 -6.51 10.62 -4.12
N ILE A 128 -6.39 9.30 -4.20
CA ILE A 128 -5.48 8.62 -5.14
C ILE A 128 -5.83 8.99 -6.58
N THR A 129 -7.11 8.88 -6.95
CA THR A 129 -7.56 9.22 -8.31
C THR A 129 -7.24 10.66 -8.66
N SER A 130 -7.49 11.61 -7.73
CA SER A 130 -7.26 13.04 -7.97
C SER A 130 -5.77 13.40 -8.07
N MET A 131 -4.88 12.66 -7.42
CA MET A 131 -3.45 12.97 -7.37
C MET A 131 -2.62 12.27 -8.43
N VAL A 132 -2.93 11.02 -8.76
CA VAL A 132 -2.10 10.18 -9.62
C VAL A 132 -2.85 9.54 -10.78
N ALA A 133 -4.19 9.54 -10.76
CA ALA A 133 -5.05 8.98 -11.81
C ALA A 133 -4.54 7.64 -12.37
N PRO A 134 -4.43 6.58 -11.57
CA PRO A 134 -3.97 5.28 -12.03
C PRO A 134 -5.01 4.63 -12.93
N ASP A 135 -4.60 3.63 -13.73
CA ASP A 135 -5.53 2.82 -14.52
C ASP A 135 -6.42 1.96 -13.60
N ALA A 136 -5.83 1.45 -12.51
CA ALA A 136 -6.56 0.67 -11.51
C ALA A 136 -6.13 0.98 -10.07
N ILE A 137 -7.09 0.85 -9.13
CA ILE A 137 -6.82 0.83 -7.68
C ILE A 137 -7.15 -0.55 -7.15
N ILE A 138 -6.13 -1.23 -6.66
CA ILE A 138 -6.26 -2.52 -5.99
C ILE A 138 -6.54 -2.25 -4.51
N ILE A 139 -7.58 -2.87 -3.98
CA ILE A 139 -8.08 -2.62 -2.63
C ILE A 139 -7.90 -3.87 -1.76
N TYR A 140 -7.23 -3.73 -0.63
CA TYR A 140 -7.27 -4.71 0.43
C TYR A 140 -7.80 -4.08 1.72
N ASN A 141 -9.06 -4.35 1.98
CA ASN A 141 -9.74 -4.02 3.23
C ASN A 141 -10.76 -5.14 3.53
N LYS A 142 -10.61 -5.79 4.68
CA LYS A 142 -11.43 -6.97 5.04
C LYS A 142 -12.92 -6.69 5.23
N LEU A 143 -13.29 -5.44 5.46
CA LEU A 143 -14.70 -5.03 5.64
C LEU A 143 -15.36 -4.57 4.35
N ILE A 144 -14.62 -4.38 3.27
CA ILE A 144 -15.19 -4.12 1.95
C ILE A 144 -15.57 -5.46 1.32
N ALA A 145 -16.86 -5.67 1.09
CA ALA A 145 -17.36 -6.88 0.43
C ALA A 145 -17.15 -6.81 -1.10
N HIS A 146 -17.50 -5.69 -1.71
CA HIS A 146 -17.44 -5.51 -3.16
C HIS A 146 -16.82 -4.16 -3.53
N SER A 147 -15.94 -4.12 -4.52
CA SER A 147 -15.36 -2.87 -5.03
C SER A 147 -16.42 -1.96 -5.67
N GLU A 148 -17.52 -2.55 -6.16
CA GLU A 148 -18.65 -1.81 -6.74
C GLU A 148 -19.34 -0.87 -5.75
N ASP A 149 -19.33 -1.19 -4.46
CA ASP A 149 -19.89 -0.30 -3.44
C ASP A 149 -19.00 0.95 -3.27
N VAL A 150 -17.69 0.79 -3.32
CA VAL A 150 -16.74 1.91 -3.32
C VAL A 150 -16.94 2.77 -4.58
N LYS A 151 -17.11 2.16 -5.75
CA LYS A 151 -17.34 2.86 -7.00
C LYS A 151 -18.59 3.72 -6.97
N LYS A 152 -19.71 3.16 -6.50
CA LYS A 152 -20.97 3.90 -6.33
C LYS A 152 -20.83 5.09 -5.39
N GLU A 153 -20.05 4.95 -4.31
CA GLU A 153 -19.78 6.07 -3.41
C GLU A 153 -18.91 7.14 -4.08
N MET A 154 -17.89 6.75 -4.87
CA MET A 154 -17.06 7.68 -5.62
C MET A 154 -17.86 8.46 -6.67
N GLU A 155 -18.85 7.85 -7.32
CA GLU A 155 -19.73 8.49 -8.32
C GLU A 155 -20.52 9.68 -7.76
N LYS A 156 -20.65 9.79 -6.43
CA LYS A 156 -21.26 10.96 -5.78
C LYS A 156 -20.36 12.20 -5.80
N TYR A 157 -19.08 12.03 -6.02
CA TYR A 157 -18.06 13.09 -5.92
C TYR A 157 -17.36 13.40 -7.25
N MET A 158 -17.29 12.44 -8.17
CA MET A 158 -16.65 12.63 -9.46
C MET A 158 -17.37 11.90 -10.60
N PRO A 159 -17.22 12.35 -11.84
CA PRO A 159 -17.78 11.67 -13.00
C PRO A 159 -17.28 10.22 -13.10
N LYS A 160 -18.19 9.30 -13.44
CA LYS A 160 -17.89 7.86 -13.60
C LYS A 160 -16.71 7.58 -14.54
N SER A 161 -16.55 8.39 -15.59
CA SER A 161 -15.47 8.27 -16.57
C SER A 161 -14.06 8.56 -16.00
N TYR A 162 -13.96 9.15 -14.81
CA TYR A 162 -12.69 9.44 -14.16
C TYR A 162 -12.33 8.43 -13.07
N ILE A 163 -13.26 7.54 -12.74
CA ILE A 163 -13.03 6.51 -11.73
C ILE A 163 -12.22 5.38 -12.37
N PRO A 164 -11.04 5.05 -11.83
CA PRO A 164 -10.23 3.93 -12.33
C PRO A 164 -10.93 2.59 -12.08
N ASP A 165 -10.39 1.52 -12.64
CA ASP A 165 -10.85 0.19 -12.28
C ASP A 165 -10.57 -0.08 -10.79
N LEU A 166 -11.59 -0.56 -10.07
CA LEU A 166 -11.47 -0.89 -8.66
C LEU A 166 -11.46 -2.40 -8.48
N ILE A 167 -10.35 -2.94 -8.00
CA ILE A 167 -10.14 -4.38 -7.89
C ILE A 167 -9.93 -4.74 -6.42
N LYS A 168 -10.88 -5.48 -5.86
CA LYS A 168 -10.72 -6.03 -4.51
C LYS A 168 -9.94 -7.34 -4.56
N ILE A 169 -8.95 -7.48 -3.67
CA ILE A 169 -8.22 -8.74 -3.46
C ILE A 169 -8.45 -9.28 -2.05
N GLU A 170 -8.43 -10.62 -1.92
CA GLU A 170 -8.69 -11.32 -0.67
C GLU A 170 -7.41 -11.84 0.00
N SER A 171 -6.35 -12.02 -0.75
CA SER A 171 -5.08 -12.57 -0.27
C SER A 171 -3.91 -11.71 -0.70
N LEU A 172 -2.91 -11.62 0.17
CA LEU A 172 -1.69 -10.85 -0.06
C LEU A 172 -0.47 -11.75 -0.23
N LYS A 173 -0.57 -13.02 0.19
CA LYS A 173 0.59 -13.89 0.36
C LYS A 173 1.37 -14.10 -0.92
N GLU A 174 0.68 -14.36 -2.01
CA GLU A 174 1.29 -14.60 -3.31
C GLU A 174 2.00 -13.34 -3.83
N TYR A 175 1.31 -12.21 -3.81
CA TYR A 175 1.88 -10.93 -4.26
C TYR A 175 3.06 -10.48 -3.40
N MET A 176 2.99 -10.69 -2.09
CA MET A 176 4.11 -10.40 -1.20
C MET A 176 5.33 -11.26 -1.51
N LEU A 177 5.14 -12.56 -1.78
CA LEU A 177 6.22 -13.46 -2.14
C LEU A 177 6.87 -13.07 -3.48
N ILE A 178 6.06 -12.84 -4.52
CA ILE A 178 6.55 -12.39 -5.83
C ILE A 178 7.30 -11.06 -5.68
N GLY A 179 6.73 -10.10 -4.97
CA GLY A 179 7.35 -8.80 -4.73
C GLY A 179 8.68 -8.89 -3.96
N CYS A 180 8.79 -9.74 -2.95
CA CYS A 180 10.06 -9.99 -2.24
C CYS A 180 11.12 -10.54 -3.19
N ILE A 181 10.76 -11.49 -4.06
CA ILE A 181 11.69 -12.06 -5.05
C ILE A 181 12.16 -10.96 -6.02
N LEU A 182 11.23 -10.22 -6.62
CA LEU A 182 11.56 -9.19 -7.61
C LEU A 182 12.42 -8.06 -7.04
N LEU A 183 12.07 -7.57 -5.85
CA LEU A 183 12.83 -6.51 -5.19
C LEU A 183 14.19 -7.01 -4.69
N GLY A 184 14.29 -8.27 -4.29
CA GLY A 184 15.57 -8.90 -3.97
C GLY A 184 16.47 -9.04 -5.19
N LEU A 185 15.94 -9.50 -6.32
CA LEU A 185 16.71 -9.67 -7.56
C LEU A 185 17.25 -8.36 -8.15
N LYS A 186 16.55 -7.25 -7.95
CA LYS A 186 17.01 -5.92 -8.39
C LYS A 186 18.29 -5.45 -7.67
N GLU A 187 18.57 -6.01 -6.52
CA GLU A 187 19.74 -5.66 -5.68
C GLU A 187 20.90 -6.67 -5.82
N MET A 188 20.74 -7.70 -6.64
CA MET A 188 21.81 -8.65 -6.97
C MET A 188 22.74 -8.12 -8.05
#